data_83f5487af001dbd361ba51f0fd49c367
#
_entry.id   83f5487af001dbd361ba51f0fd49c367
#
_cell.length_a   1.000
_cell.length_b   1.000
_cell.length_c   1.000
_cell.angle_alpha   90.00
_cell.angle_beta   90.00
_cell.angle_gamma   90.00
#
_symmetry.space_group_name_H-M   'P 1'
#
loop_
_entity.id
_entity.type
_entity.pdbx_description
1 polymer ?
#
loop_
_entity_poly.entity_id
_entity_poly.type
_entity_poly.pdbx_seq_one_letter_code
_entity_poly.pdbx_strand_id
1 'polypeptide(L)'
;MRLLFLLSLIYIPVSCFTQITLNNPDFSDAGDTVRVSIAVPDSSIDYFTTGPNQNWDFSSLLAESQELRNYRDVSNASFLVQFQFGNSASVEYQASNYIENNDIPLDQLGSFLPVNISAIYGFSKNSSDSITALGYSLEIDGFEVPIQSDTIETRYKFPLNYNDSYSSRGYTYLDMNPIYNGIWIQYRQRNSVVDGWGTITTPYGTFDALRVKHEINETDSIYLDLFGTPQWISLPIPQVTEYEWIANGEYEPILRISTSAAFGNETVTEVSYKDYYLGLDASLPDLKLDVSYYPNPTADKVQFMIEGNSAFFEIITVQGEVIRSGKLNSSDILNMEDLPTGYYLVQLYSGIKSAIVPIIKQ
;
A
#
# COMPACT_ATOMS: atom_id res chain seq x y z
N MET A 1 66.97 9.80 42.07
CA MET A 1 65.83 8.87 41.96
C MET A 1 64.81 9.54 41.05
N ARG A 2 64.81 9.19 39.74
CA ARG A 2 63.85 9.77 38.72
C ARG A 2 62.68 8.82 38.61
N LEU A 3 61.50 9.34 38.99
CA LEU A 3 60.22 8.61 38.80
C LEU A 3 59.78 8.77 37.32
N LEU A 4 59.74 7.66 36.57
CA LEU A 4 59.12 7.61 35.25
C LEU A 4 57.60 7.35 35.47
N PHE A 5 56.77 8.35 35.08
CA PHE A 5 55.34 8.16 34.95
C PHE A 5 55.06 7.50 33.60
N LEU A 6 54.62 6.27 33.60
CA LEU A 6 54.09 5.60 32.42
C LEU A 6 52.62 6.05 32.22
N LEU A 7 52.38 6.90 31.21
CA LEU A 7 51.02 7.23 30.77
C LEU A 7 50.48 6.09 29.90
N SER A 8 49.65 5.23 30.46
CA SER A 8 48.95 4.21 29.69
C SER A 8 47.82 4.88 28.90
N LEU A 9 47.98 4.99 27.56
CA LEU A 9 46.93 5.39 26.66
C LEU A 9 45.87 4.30 26.61
N ILE A 10 44.73 4.53 27.23
CA ILE A 10 43.55 3.64 27.10
C ILE A 10 42.99 3.91 25.70
N TYR A 11 43.19 2.98 24.77
CA TYR A 11 42.57 2.98 23.45
C TYR A 11 41.11 2.55 23.63
N ILE A 12 40.17 3.48 23.68
CA ILE A 12 38.76 3.16 23.61
C ILE A 12 38.44 3.02 22.10
N PRO A 13 38.06 1.83 21.60
CA PRO A 13 37.61 1.71 20.23
C PRO A 13 36.31 2.52 20.10
N VAL A 14 36.35 3.63 19.43
CA VAL A 14 35.15 4.33 18.95
C VAL A 14 34.63 3.48 17.79
N SER A 15 33.56 2.75 18.03
CA SER A 15 32.79 2.12 16.95
C SER A 15 32.19 3.24 16.12
N CYS A 16 32.83 3.56 15.01
CA CYS A 16 32.31 4.51 14.04
C CYS A 16 31.25 3.75 13.23
N PHE A 17 29.98 3.86 13.62
CA PHE A 17 28.89 3.45 12.75
C PHE A 17 28.90 4.38 11.55
N THR A 18 29.18 3.84 10.37
CA THR A 18 29.09 4.60 9.13
C THR A 18 27.68 4.48 8.60
N GLN A 19 27.09 5.61 8.24
CA GLN A 19 25.85 5.65 7.49
C GLN A 19 25.98 4.74 6.25
N ILE A 20 24.99 3.90 6.00
CA ILE A 20 24.91 3.10 4.76
C ILE A 20 24.38 3.97 3.61
N THR A 21 24.68 3.56 2.39
CA THR A 21 24.11 4.09 1.15
C THR A 21 23.42 2.95 0.41
N LEU A 22 22.18 3.15 -0.03
CA LEU A 22 21.47 2.16 -0.80
C LEU A 22 21.52 2.50 -2.29
N ASN A 23 21.62 1.45 -3.10
CA ASN A 23 21.65 1.51 -4.55
C ASN A 23 20.71 0.47 -5.14
N ASN A 24 20.52 0.47 -6.44
CA ASN A 24 19.64 -0.49 -7.14
C ASN A 24 19.91 -1.96 -6.74
N PRO A 25 21.13 -2.48 -6.66
CA PRO A 25 21.38 -3.89 -6.32
C PRO A 25 20.95 -4.30 -4.90
N ASP A 26 20.55 -3.35 -4.05
CA ASP A 26 20.03 -3.63 -2.71
C ASP A 26 18.54 -3.99 -2.72
N PHE A 27 17.89 -3.89 -3.89
CA PHE A 27 16.46 -4.15 -4.10
C PHE A 27 16.23 -5.34 -5.01
N SER A 28 15.08 -6.01 -4.86
CA SER A 28 14.69 -7.18 -5.65
C SER A 28 14.57 -6.88 -7.14
N ASP A 29 14.92 -7.87 -7.95
CA ASP A 29 14.74 -7.88 -9.39
C ASP A 29 14.18 -9.22 -9.88
N ALA A 30 13.99 -9.37 -11.19
CA ALA A 30 13.41 -10.58 -11.80
C ALA A 30 14.15 -11.85 -11.36
N GLY A 31 13.40 -12.82 -10.87
CA GLY A 31 13.90 -14.10 -10.34
C GLY A 31 14.06 -14.13 -8.83
N ASP A 32 14.04 -12.99 -8.16
CA ASP A 32 14.12 -12.94 -6.71
C ASP A 32 12.81 -13.42 -6.06
N THR A 33 12.97 -14.05 -4.92
CA THR A 33 11.86 -14.49 -4.08
C THR A 33 12.17 -14.14 -2.64
N VAL A 34 11.33 -13.34 -2.03
CA VAL A 34 11.50 -12.91 -0.64
C VAL A 34 10.29 -13.32 0.19
N ARG A 35 10.55 -13.87 1.36
CA ARG A 35 9.50 -14.18 2.32
C ARG A 35 9.39 -13.07 3.33
N VAL A 36 8.15 -12.66 3.58
CA VAL A 36 7.80 -11.68 4.59
C VAL A 36 6.76 -12.26 5.55
N SER A 37 6.90 -11.91 6.81
CA SER A 37 5.91 -12.19 7.85
C SER A 37 5.05 -10.96 8.07
N ILE A 38 3.74 -11.18 8.16
CA ILE A 38 2.76 -10.17 8.52
C ILE A 38 2.48 -10.31 10.01
N ALA A 39 2.68 -9.25 10.76
CA ALA A 39 2.36 -9.19 12.18
C ALA A 39 1.01 -8.51 12.42
N VAL A 40 0.40 -8.79 13.57
CA VAL A 40 -0.81 -8.06 13.98
C VAL A 40 -0.48 -6.57 14.09
N PRO A 41 -1.24 -5.69 13.42
CA PRO A 41 -1.06 -4.26 13.55
C PRO A 41 -1.27 -3.81 15.00
N ASP A 42 -0.24 -3.20 15.59
CA ASP A 42 -0.28 -2.69 16.96
C ASP A 42 0.05 -1.20 16.98
N SER A 43 -0.90 -0.39 17.41
CA SER A 43 -0.74 1.07 17.51
C SER A 43 0.27 1.50 18.60
N SER A 44 0.74 0.59 19.44
CA SER A 44 1.79 0.84 20.44
C SER A 44 3.20 0.74 19.87
N ILE A 45 3.36 0.26 18.62
CA ILE A 45 4.67 0.16 17.94
C ILE A 45 5.24 1.57 17.74
N ASP A 46 6.48 1.78 18.21
CA ASP A 46 7.19 3.04 17.99
C ASP A 46 7.79 3.11 16.58
N TYR A 47 7.00 3.61 15.64
CA TYR A 47 7.48 3.92 14.28
C TYR A 47 7.85 5.40 14.09
N PHE A 48 7.78 6.22 15.13
CA PHE A 48 8.05 7.66 15.08
C PHE A 48 9.51 8.02 15.31
N THR A 49 10.26 7.18 16.05
CA THR A 49 11.66 7.47 16.36
C THR A 49 12.50 7.56 15.11
N THR A 50 13.12 8.72 14.87
CA THR A 50 13.85 9.09 13.66
C THR A 50 15.15 9.82 13.99
N GLY A 51 15.98 10.09 12.99
CA GLY A 51 17.25 10.79 13.13
C GLY A 51 18.48 9.89 12.97
N PRO A 52 19.69 10.42 13.23
CA PRO A 52 20.92 9.68 13.04
C PRO A 52 21.19 8.70 14.20
N ASN A 53 21.88 7.62 13.87
CA ASN A 53 22.42 6.64 14.83
C ASN A 53 21.38 6.09 15.80
N GLN A 54 20.21 5.69 15.26
CA GLN A 54 19.13 5.11 16.02
C GLN A 54 19.36 3.61 16.30
N ASN A 55 18.65 3.10 17.30
CA ASN A 55 18.57 1.69 17.58
C ASN A 55 17.09 1.33 17.72
N TRP A 56 16.53 0.75 16.65
CA TRP A 56 15.14 0.32 16.59
C TRP A 56 15.04 -1.16 16.96
N ASP A 57 14.29 -1.49 18.00
CA ASP A 57 14.11 -2.86 18.47
C ASP A 57 12.65 -3.31 18.24
N PHE A 58 12.47 -4.13 17.22
CA PHE A 58 11.23 -4.79 16.86
C PHE A 58 11.34 -6.31 16.99
N SER A 59 12.29 -6.81 17.77
CA SER A 59 12.55 -8.25 17.97
C SER A 59 11.37 -9.03 18.57
N SER A 60 10.43 -8.34 19.17
CA SER A 60 9.21 -8.92 19.77
C SER A 60 8.05 -9.11 18.80
N LEU A 61 8.18 -8.73 17.52
CA LEU A 61 7.14 -8.96 16.52
C LEU A 61 6.82 -10.45 16.38
N LEU A 62 5.53 -10.76 16.30
CA LEU A 62 5.04 -12.13 16.12
C LEU A 62 4.34 -12.22 14.77
N ALA A 63 4.75 -13.18 13.95
CA ALA A 63 4.12 -13.47 12.67
C ALA A 63 2.71 -14.06 12.89
N GLU A 64 1.71 -13.49 12.26
CA GLU A 64 0.36 -14.04 12.16
C GLU A 64 0.22 -14.86 10.87
N SER A 65 0.80 -14.38 9.79
CA SER A 65 0.85 -15.06 8.49
C SER A 65 2.17 -14.79 7.77
N GLN A 66 2.41 -15.50 6.69
CA GLN A 66 3.55 -15.28 5.82
C GLN A 66 3.11 -15.22 4.36
N GLU A 67 3.73 -14.35 3.60
CA GLU A 67 3.59 -14.28 2.14
C GLU A 67 4.94 -14.48 1.45
N LEU A 68 4.87 -14.92 0.20
CA LEU A 68 6.04 -15.09 -0.65
C LEU A 68 5.96 -14.07 -1.79
N ARG A 69 6.83 -13.07 -1.75
CA ARG A 69 6.95 -12.06 -2.82
C ARG A 69 7.81 -12.61 -3.93
N ASN A 70 7.20 -12.87 -5.09
CA ASN A 70 7.87 -13.40 -6.26
C ASN A 70 8.04 -12.31 -7.30
N TYR A 71 9.25 -11.86 -7.54
CA TYR A 71 9.61 -10.90 -8.58
C TYR A 71 9.80 -11.65 -9.89
N ARG A 72 8.82 -11.57 -10.77
CA ARG A 72 8.75 -12.36 -12.00
C ARG A 72 9.35 -11.60 -13.17
N ASP A 73 10.01 -12.34 -14.07
CA ASP A 73 10.44 -11.80 -15.36
C ASP A 73 9.23 -11.60 -16.27
N VAL A 74 9.17 -10.46 -16.97
CA VAL A 74 8.06 -10.09 -17.88
C VAL A 74 7.87 -11.12 -19.01
N SER A 75 8.92 -11.84 -19.39
CA SER A 75 8.82 -12.94 -20.36
C SER A 75 7.89 -14.09 -19.92
N ASN A 76 7.57 -14.17 -18.62
CA ASN A 76 6.64 -15.16 -18.06
C ASN A 76 5.18 -14.69 -18.09
N ALA A 77 4.91 -13.43 -18.44
CA ALA A 77 3.57 -12.88 -18.51
C ALA A 77 2.86 -13.22 -19.85
N SER A 78 1.57 -12.88 -19.96
CA SER A 78 0.83 -13.05 -21.20
C SER A 78 1.42 -12.25 -22.38
N PHE A 79 1.06 -12.63 -23.61
CA PHE A 79 1.51 -11.92 -24.80
C PHE A 79 1.15 -10.43 -24.78
N LEU A 80 -0.05 -10.08 -24.29
CA LEU A 80 -0.48 -8.67 -24.21
C LEU A 80 0.39 -7.88 -23.23
N VAL A 81 0.71 -8.47 -22.09
CA VAL A 81 1.61 -7.85 -21.09
C VAL A 81 3.02 -7.70 -21.66
N GLN A 82 3.55 -8.74 -22.30
CA GLN A 82 4.88 -8.65 -22.95
C GLN A 82 4.93 -7.58 -24.05
N PHE A 83 3.82 -7.36 -24.76
CA PHE A 83 3.72 -6.30 -25.76
C PHE A 83 3.80 -4.91 -25.13
N GLN A 84 3.19 -4.71 -23.96
CA GLN A 84 3.13 -3.43 -23.26
C GLN A 84 4.34 -3.15 -22.36
N PHE A 85 4.92 -4.19 -21.74
CA PHE A 85 5.97 -4.04 -20.72
C PHE A 85 7.25 -4.83 -21.02
N GLY A 86 7.26 -5.65 -22.07
CA GLY A 86 8.44 -6.41 -22.48
C GLY A 86 9.36 -5.64 -23.42
N ASN A 87 10.30 -6.36 -24.06
CA ASN A 87 11.32 -5.78 -24.94
C ASN A 87 10.76 -5.08 -26.20
N SER A 88 9.49 -5.32 -26.56
CA SER A 88 8.81 -4.66 -27.70
C SER A 88 8.19 -3.32 -27.31
N ALA A 89 8.04 -3.05 -26.03
CA ALA A 89 7.52 -1.78 -25.55
C ALA A 89 8.53 -0.64 -25.76
N SER A 90 8.05 0.61 -25.68
CA SER A 90 8.95 1.76 -25.64
C SER A 90 9.90 1.67 -24.43
N VAL A 91 11.11 2.21 -24.55
CA VAL A 91 12.19 1.98 -23.57
C VAL A 91 11.77 2.35 -22.15
N GLU A 92 10.97 3.41 -21.98
CA GLU A 92 10.47 3.84 -20.67
C GLU A 92 9.58 2.80 -19.99
N TYR A 93 8.84 1.99 -20.77
CA TYR A 93 7.92 0.96 -20.26
C TYR A 93 8.48 -0.46 -20.26
N GLN A 94 9.75 -0.64 -20.63
CA GLN A 94 10.39 -1.95 -20.50
C GLN A 94 10.63 -2.28 -19.03
N ALA A 95 9.76 -3.12 -18.47
CA ALA A 95 9.84 -3.49 -17.07
C ALA A 95 10.99 -4.47 -16.81
N SER A 96 11.63 -4.30 -15.67
CA SER A 96 12.64 -5.24 -15.16
C SER A 96 11.97 -6.45 -14.51
N ASN A 97 10.89 -6.24 -13.79
CA ASN A 97 10.14 -7.28 -13.10
C ASN A 97 8.67 -6.90 -12.94
N TYR A 98 7.86 -7.87 -12.53
CA TYR A 98 6.51 -7.64 -12.06
C TYR A 98 6.17 -8.52 -10.86
N ILE A 99 5.29 -8.04 -10.01
CA ILE A 99 4.85 -8.70 -8.78
C ILE A 99 3.35 -8.52 -8.59
N GLU A 100 2.71 -9.46 -7.91
CA GLU A 100 1.34 -9.29 -7.46
C GLU A 100 1.23 -8.07 -6.54
N ASN A 101 0.27 -7.20 -6.83
CA ASN A 101 0.09 -5.93 -6.13
C ASN A 101 -1.13 -6.02 -5.22
N ASN A 102 -0.87 -6.13 -3.93
CA ASN A 102 -1.89 -6.19 -2.89
C ASN A 102 -2.26 -4.80 -2.33
N ASP A 103 -1.55 -3.73 -2.76
CA ASP A 103 -1.80 -2.36 -2.29
C ASP A 103 -3.11 -1.78 -2.87
N ILE A 104 -3.61 -2.33 -3.99
CA ILE A 104 -4.88 -1.90 -4.59
C ILE A 104 -6.00 -2.74 -4.00
N PRO A 105 -6.97 -2.12 -3.32
CA PRO A 105 -8.07 -2.85 -2.69
C PRO A 105 -9.02 -3.41 -3.74
N LEU A 106 -8.74 -4.60 -4.24
CA LEU A 106 -9.54 -5.30 -5.25
C LEU A 106 -11.00 -5.43 -4.86
N ASP A 107 -11.26 -5.70 -3.58
CA ASP A 107 -12.59 -5.85 -3.04
C ASP A 107 -13.43 -4.58 -3.13
N GLN A 108 -12.77 -3.42 -2.99
CA GLN A 108 -13.44 -2.14 -3.15
C GLN A 108 -13.77 -1.89 -4.62
N LEU A 109 -12.81 -2.09 -5.53
CA LEU A 109 -13.04 -1.96 -6.96
C LEU A 109 -14.08 -2.96 -7.45
N GLY A 110 -13.98 -4.22 -7.08
CA GLY A 110 -14.91 -5.29 -7.48
C GLY A 110 -16.34 -5.07 -7.01
N SER A 111 -16.57 -4.36 -5.90
CA SER A 111 -17.93 -4.05 -5.43
C SER A 111 -18.69 -3.06 -6.33
N PHE A 112 -17.98 -2.26 -7.14
CA PHE A 112 -18.57 -1.30 -8.07
C PHE A 112 -18.67 -1.82 -9.50
N LEU A 113 -17.87 -2.84 -9.84
CA LEU A 113 -17.78 -3.38 -11.19
C LEU A 113 -18.56 -4.69 -11.32
N PRO A 114 -19.37 -4.89 -12.35
CA PRO A 114 -20.03 -6.16 -12.62
C PRO A 114 -19.08 -7.17 -13.31
N VAL A 115 -17.79 -7.07 -13.02
CA VAL A 115 -16.72 -7.94 -13.54
C VAL A 115 -15.91 -8.49 -12.36
N ASN A 116 -15.37 -9.69 -12.53
CA ASN A 116 -14.51 -10.29 -11.52
C ASN A 116 -13.05 -9.92 -11.80
N ILE A 117 -12.44 -9.16 -10.88
CA ILE A 117 -10.99 -8.90 -10.90
C ILE A 117 -10.35 -9.87 -9.92
N SER A 118 -9.59 -10.85 -10.45
CA SER A 118 -9.01 -11.94 -9.65
C SER A 118 -7.59 -11.63 -9.17
N ALA A 119 -6.84 -10.80 -9.89
CA ALA A 119 -5.49 -10.40 -9.52
C ALA A 119 -5.11 -9.04 -10.13
N ILE A 120 -4.21 -8.33 -9.46
CA ILE A 120 -3.52 -7.16 -10.00
C ILE A 120 -2.01 -7.41 -9.89
N TYR A 121 -1.29 -7.10 -10.96
CA TYR A 121 0.17 -7.13 -10.98
C TYR A 121 0.71 -5.73 -11.23
N GLY A 122 1.74 -5.33 -10.49
CA GLY A 122 2.48 -4.10 -10.70
C GLY A 122 3.77 -4.34 -11.45
N PHE A 123 4.11 -3.48 -12.40
CA PHE A 123 5.31 -3.54 -13.24
C PHE A 123 6.30 -2.48 -12.81
N SER A 124 7.54 -2.90 -12.55
CA SER A 124 8.62 -2.01 -12.11
C SER A 124 9.78 -2.03 -13.08
N LYS A 125 10.41 -0.87 -13.23
CA LYS A 125 11.69 -0.72 -13.93
C LYS A 125 12.77 -0.35 -12.94
N ASN A 126 13.76 -1.22 -12.86
CA ASN A 126 14.95 -1.01 -12.06
C ASN A 126 16.06 -0.44 -12.94
N SER A 127 16.60 0.70 -12.55
CA SER A 127 17.71 1.36 -13.24
C SER A 127 18.78 1.76 -12.23
N SER A 128 19.95 2.20 -12.70
CA SER A 128 21.04 2.64 -11.82
C SER A 128 20.70 3.87 -10.96
N ASP A 129 19.70 4.63 -11.35
CA ASP A 129 19.32 5.91 -10.74
C ASP A 129 17.94 5.90 -10.08
N SER A 130 17.12 4.87 -10.34
CA SER A 130 15.76 4.81 -9.79
C SER A 130 15.09 3.44 -9.91
N ILE A 131 14.05 3.23 -9.09
CA ILE A 131 13.00 2.24 -9.30
C ILE A 131 11.70 2.98 -9.57
N THR A 132 11.06 2.66 -10.70
CA THR A 132 9.84 3.32 -11.15
C THR A 132 8.70 2.32 -11.31
N ALA A 133 7.47 2.75 -11.00
CA ALA A 133 6.24 1.99 -11.24
C ALA A 133 5.67 2.38 -12.61
N LEU A 134 5.63 1.42 -13.53
CA LEU A 134 5.30 1.66 -14.94
C LEU A 134 3.82 1.54 -15.24
N GLY A 135 3.07 0.84 -14.38
CA GLY A 135 1.67 0.55 -14.56
C GLY A 135 1.29 -0.82 -13.99
N TYR A 136 0.18 -1.32 -14.44
CA TYR A 136 -0.47 -2.49 -13.87
C TYR A 136 -0.89 -3.50 -14.95
N SER A 137 -1.24 -4.71 -14.54
CA SER A 137 -2.10 -5.58 -15.31
C SER A 137 -3.20 -6.11 -14.37
N LEU A 138 -4.44 -6.08 -14.84
CA LEU A 138 -5.61 -6.59 -14.11
C LEU A 138 -6.04 -7.89 -14.77
N GLU A 139 -6.28 -8.93 -13.98
CA GLU A 139 -6.94 -10.14 -14.44
C GLU A 139 -8.45 -9.97 -14.27
N ILE A 140 -9.15 -9.72 -15.39
CA ILE A 140 -10.59 -9.45 -15.44
C ILE A 140 -11.26 -10.61 -16.16
N ASP A 141 -12.14 -11.36 -15.45
CA ASP A 141 -12.87 -12.53 -15.98
C ASP A 141 -11.93 -13.54 -16.71
N GLY A 142 -10.69 -13.69 -16.20
CA GLY A 142 -9.67 -14.58 -16.75
C GLY A 142 -8.87 -13.99 -17.94
N PHE A 143 -9.07 -12.72 -18.27
CA PHE A 143 -8.29 -11.99 -19.26
C PHE A 143 -7.34 -11.00 -18.57
N GLU A 144 -6.07 -11.07 -18.93
CA GLU A 144 -5.07 -10.16 -18.41
C GLU A 144 -5.04 -8.85 -19.25
N VAL A 145 -5.35 -7.73 -18.61
CA VAL A 145 -5.46 -6.39 -19.22
C VAL A 145 -4.30 -5.52 -18.73
N PRO A 146 -3.24 -5.33 -19.55
CA PRO A 146 -2.13 -4.46 -19.18
C PRO A 146 -2.46 -2.98 -19.38
N ILE A 147 -1.99 -2.15 -18.45
CA ILE A 147 -2.25 -0.71 -18.38
C ILE A 147 -0.94 0.01 -18.08
N GLN A 148 -0.44 0.80 -19.02
CA GLN A 148 0.69 1.70 -18.77
C GLN A 148 0.21 2.95 -18.04
N SER A 149 0.96 3.40 -17.05
CA SER A 149 0.71 4.70 -16.41
C SER A 149 1.19 5.83 -17.32
N ASP A 150 0.31 6.80 -17.63
CA ASP A 150 0.67 7.96 -18.47
C ASP A 150 1.73 8.85 -17.80
N THR A 151 1.77 8.83 -16.47
CA THR A 151 2.85 9.44 -15.67
C THR A 151 3.46 8.37 -14.78
N ILE A 152 4.74 8.08 -15.01
CA ILE A 152 5.48 7.05 -14.32
C ILE A 152 5.90 7.55 -12.95
N GLU A 153 5.46 6.87 -11.87
CA GLU A 153 5.85 7.18 -10.49
C GLU A 153 7.26 6.66 -10.20
N THR A 154 8.10 7.49 -9.61
CA THR A 154 9.39 7.05 -9.04
C THR A 154 9.19 6.64 -7.59
N ARG A 155 9.47 5.36 -7.29
CA ARG A 155 9.40 4.82 -5.92
C ARG A 155 10.68 5.11 -5.15
N TYR A 156 11.84 4.88 -5.76
CA TYR A 156 13.15 5.16 -5.15
C TYR A 156 14.06 5.88 -6.14
N LYS A 157 14.91 6.78 -5.62
CA LYS A 157 16.01 7.43 -6.35
C LYS A 157 17.35 7.01 -5.75
N PHE A 158 18.34 6.76 -6.59
CA PHE A 158 19.66 6.30 -6.18
C PHE A 158 20.77 7.29 -6.54
N PRO A 159 21.88 7.33 -5.79
CA PRO A 159 22.04 6.67 -4.48
C PRO A 159 21.10 7.26 -3.44
N LEU A 160 20.66 6.45 -2.48
CA LEU A 160 19.78 6.86 -1.40
C LEU A 160 20.58 7.00 -0.11
N ASN A 161 20.59 8.19 0.48
CA ASN A 161 21.35 8.54 1.68
C ASN A 161 20.45 9.23 2.70
N TYR A 162 20.87 9.23 3.95
CA TYR A 162 20.19 10.00 5.00
C TYR A 162 20.08 11.49 4.65
N ASN A 163 18.92 12.09 4.92
CA ASN A 163 18.46 13.42 4.54
C ASN A 163 18.09 13.61 3.05
N ASP A 164 18.18 12.58 2.22
CA ASP A 164 17.62 12.66 0.87
C ASP A 164 16.10 12.79 0.92
N SER A 165 15.57 13.60 0.00
CA SER A 165 14.13 13.76 -0.17
C SER A 165 13.77 13.97 -1.63
N TYR A 166 12.62 13.45 -2.05
CA TYR A 166 12.11 13.62 -3.41
C TYR A 166 10.59 13.47 -3.43
N SER A 167 9.99 14.03 -4.47
CA SER A 167 8.56 13.84 -4.77
C SER A 167 8.41 13.22 -6.14
N SER A 168 7.37 12.41 -6.29
CA SER A 168 6.97 11.82 -7.56
C SER A 168 5.46 11.83 -7.71
N ARG A 169 4.99 11.78 -8.95
CA ARG A 169 3.57 11.67 -9.30
C ARG A 169 3.37 10.48 -10.19
N GLY A 170 2.23 9.83 -10.02
CA GLY A 170 1.72 8.80 -10.89
C GLY A 170 0.36 9.22 -11.46
N TYR A 171 0.08 8.85 -12.69
CA TYR A 171 -1.22 8.98 -13.30
C TYR A 171 -1.49 7.78 -14.18
N THR A 172 -2.61 7.11 -13.93
CA THR A 172 -3.03 5.94 -14.69
C THR A 172 -4.46 6.17 -15.17
N TYR A 173 -4.70 5.94 -16.46
CA TYR A 173 -6.00 5.98 -17.10
C TYR A 173 -6.30 4.62 -17.71
N LEU A 174 -7.37 3.99 -17.26
CA LEU A 174 -7.88 2.74 -17.82
C LEU A 174 -9.25 2.94 -18.44
N ASP A 175 -9.34 2.76 -19.75
CA ASP A 175 -10.61 2.56 -20.44
C ASP A 175 -10.89 1.05 -20.53
N MET A 176 -11.95 0.60 -19.86
CA MET A 176 -12.31 -0.82 -19.80
C MET A 176 -13.10 -1.29 -21.04
N ASN A 177 -13.39 -0.41 -22.02
CA ASN A 177 -14.04 -0.82 -23.26
C ASN A 177 -13.11 -1.75 -24.11
N PRO A 178 -13.63 -2.76 -24.78
CA PRO A 178 -15.04 -3.14 -24.91
C PRO A 178 -15.54 -4.14 -23.85
N ILE A 179 -14.73 -4.51 -22.85
CA ILE A 179 -15.10 -5.51 -21.84
C ILE A 179 -16.24 -4.95 -20.98
N TYR A 180 -16.09 -3.70 -20.56
CA TYR A 180 -17.08 -3.00 -19.76
C TYR A 180 -17.09 -1.50 -20.11
N ASN A 181 -18.27 -0.87 -20.12
CA ASN A 181 -18.38 0.58 -20.32
C ASN A 181 -18.04 1.33 -19.04
N GLY A 182 -16.75 1.43 -18.78
CA GLY A 182 -16.23 2.07 -17.58
C GLY A 182 -14.84 2.62 -17.79
N ILE A 183 -14.48 3.61 -16.99
CA ILE A 183 -13.14 4.22 -16.96
C ILE A 183 -12.69 4.29 -15.52
N TRP A 184 -11.44 3.93 -15.26
CA TRP A 184 -10.78 4.16 -13.98
C TRP A 184 -9.63 5.13 -14.17
N ILE A 185 -9.55 6.13 -13.27
CA ILE A 185 -8.48 7.11 -13.22
C ILE A 185 -7.87 7.09 -11.83
N GLN A 186 -6.55 6.97 -11.77
CA GLN A 186 -5.78 7.06 -10.54
C GLN A 186 -4.80 8.23 -10.62
N TYR A 187 -4.84 9.10 -9.63
CA TYR A 187 -3.81 10.10 -9.36
C TYR A 187 -3.08 9.73 -8.09
N ARG A 188 -1.75 9.68 -8.15
CA ARG A 188 -0.91 9.36 -7.01
C ARG A 188 0.19 10.39 -6.86
N GLN A 189 0.42 10.86 -5.64
CA GLN A 189 1.55 11.69 -5.28
C GLN A 189 2.27 11.07 -4.10
N ARG A 190 3.55 10.76 -4.29
CA ARG A 190 4.45 10.22 -3.27
C ARG A 190 5.48 11.28 -2.90
N ASN A 191 5.60 11.56 -1.59
CA ASN A 191 6.66 12.37 -1.02
C ASN A 191 7.51 11.47 -0.14
N SER A 192 8.80 11.37 -0.46
CA SER A 192 9.73 10.45 0.20
C SER A 192 10.84 11.22 0.90
N VAL A 193 11.20 10.79 2.09
CA VAL A 193 12.30 11.32 2.88
C VAL A 193 13.05 10.20 3.60
N VAL A 194 14.38 10.23 3.54
CA VAL A 194 15.24 9.36 4.35
C VAL A 194 15.50 10.09 5.66
N ASP A 195 14.70 9.79 6.68
CA ASP A 195 14.63 10.59 7.92
C ASP A 195 15.37 9.94 9.09
N GLY A 196 15.96 8.76 8.91
CA GLY A 196 16.72 8.07 9.95
C GLY A 196 17.76 7.09 9.40
N TRP A 197 18.76 6.81 10.20
CA TRP A 197 19.69 5.71 9.98
C TRP A 197 20.18 5.16 11.32
N GLY A 198 20.57 3.90 11.34
CA GLY A 198 21.05 3.23 12.54
C GLY A 198 20.90 1.74 12.42
N THR A 199 20.72 1.06 13.55
CA THR A 199 20.56 -0.38 13.62
C THR A 199 19.11 -0.75 13.89
N ILE A 200 18.57 -1.68 13.10
CA ILE A 200 17.25 -2.28 13.33
C ILE A 200 17.40 -3.74 13.74
N THR A 201 16.62 -4.17 14.73
CA THR A 201 16.49 -5.58 15.12
C THR A 201 15.03 -6.02 14.94
N THR A 202 14.83 -7.11 14.18
CA THR A 202 13.55 -7.82 14.01
C THR A 202 13.72 -9.29 14.36
N PRO A 203 12.68 -10.13 14.36
CA PRO A 203 12.85 -11.58 14.52
C PRO A 203 13.77 -12.21 13.46
N TYR A 204 13.86 -11.60 12.25
CA TYR A 204 14.74 -12.04 11.17
C TYR A 204 16.23 -11.82 11.49
N GLY A 205 16.58 -10.73 12.21
CA GLY A 205 17.98 -10.42 12.54
C GLY A 205 18.20 -8.95 12.88
N THR A 206 19.48 -8.57 12.94
CA THR A 206 19.92 -7.20 13.24
C THR A 206 20.74 -6.66 12.07
N PHE A 207 20.41 -5.45 11.59
CA PHE A 207 20.96 -4.87 10.37
C PHE A 207 21.22 -3.38 10.55
N ASP A 208 22.24 -2.85 9.87
CA ASP A 208 22.36 -1.43 9.65
C ASP A 208 21.36 -1.02 8.55
N ALA A 209 20.54 0.00 8.81
CA ALA A 209 19.45 0.38 7.93
C ALA A 209 19.31 1.91 7.76
N LEU A 210 18.79 2.30 6.61
CA LEU A 210 18.15 3.61 6.41
C LEU A 210 16.65 3.46 6.70
N ARG A 211 16.08 4.47 7.35
CA ARG A 211 14.64 4.61 7.49
C ARG A 211 14.13 5.58 6.43
N VAL A 212 13.22 5.09 5.61
CA VAL A 212 12.57 5.88 4.56
C VAL A 212 11.10 6.05 4.90
N LYS A 213 10.62 7.28 4.86
CA LYS A 213 9.20 7.60 5.03
C LYS A 213 8.63 8.01 3.67
N HIS A 214 7.52 7.40 3.27
CA HIS A 214 6.76 7.75 2.08
C HIS A 214 5.38 8.23 2.48
N GLU A 215 5.03 9.46 2.18
CA GLU A 215 3.66 9.98 2.30
C GLU A 215 2.98 9.88 0.93
N ILE A 216 1.90 9.11 0.86
CA ILE A 216 1.20 8.77 -0.37
C ILE A 216 -0.21 9.36 -0.29
N ASN A 217 -0.49 10.28 -1.22
CA ASN A 217 -1.83 10.80 -1.45
C ASN A 217 -2.33 10.23 -2.77
N GLU A 218 -3.48 9.58 -2.71
CA GLU A 218 -4.12 8.95 -3.86
C GLU A 218 -5.53 9.46 -4.02
N THR A 219 -5.97 9.60 -5.26
CA THR A 219 -7.35 9.95 -5.60
C THR A 219 -7.74 9.11 -6.79
N ASP A 220 -8.77 8.29 -6.60
CA ASP A 220 -9.33 7.44 -7.63
C ASP A 220 -10.69 7.95 -8.05
N SER A 221 -10.97 7.82 -9.34
CA SER A 221 -12.27 8.12 -9.92
C SER A 221 -12.68 7.04 -10.90
N ILE A 222 -13.93 6.60 -10.79
CA ILE A 222 -14.47 5.58 -11.67
C ILE A 222 -15.68 6.15 -12.41
N TYR A 223 -15.69 6.03 -13.74
CA TYR A 223 -16.88 6.26 -14.56
C TYR A 223 -17.56 4.93 -14.78
N LEU A 224 -18.82 4.85 -14.42
CA LEU A 224 -19.65 3.64 -14.56
C LEU A 224 -21.04 4.01 -15.09
N ASP A 225 -21.63 3.09 -15.86
CA ASP A 225 -23.07 3.12 -16.16
C ASP A 225 -23.80 2.28 -15.10
N LEU A 226 -24.28 2.94 -14.06
CA LEU A 226 -25.08 2.31 -13.02
C LEU A 226 -26.56 2.39 -13.38
N PHE A 227 -27.16 1.24 -13.73
CA PHE A 227 -28.59 1.11 -14.02
C PHE A 227 -29.10 2.05 -15.14
N GLY A 228 -28.28 2.26 -16.18
CA GLY A 228 -28.63 3.15 -17.30
C GLY A 228 -28.40 4.64 -17.00
N THR A 229 -27.69 4.96 -15.93
CA THR A 229 -27.32 6.31 -15.56
C THR A 229 -25.80 6.43 -15.44
N PRO A 230 -25.11 6.82 -16.53
CA PRO A 230 -23.66 6.99 -16.51
C PRO A 230 -23.24 8.13 -15.58
N GLN A 231 -22.26 7.90 -14.71
CA GLN A 231 -21.73 8.90 -13.80
C GLN A 231 -20.29 8.65 -13.37
N TRP A 232 -19.63 9.70 -12.95
CA TRP A 232 -18.34 9.62 -12.27
C TRP A 232 -18.54 9.45 -10.77
N ILE A 233 -17.77 8.54 -10.17
CA ILE A 233 -17.73 8.30 -8.73
C ILE A 233 -16.29 8.56 -8.30
N SER A 234 -16.09 9.46 -7.34
CA SER A 234 -14.81 9.67 -6.69
C SER A 234 -14.69 8.70 -5.51
N LEU A 235 -13.61 7.94 -5.46
CA LEU A 235 -13.33 7.03 -4.35
C LEU A 235 -12.48 7.78 -3.32
N PRO A 236 -12.93 7.87 -2.07
CA PRO A 236 -12.13 8.45 -1.01
C PRO A 236 -11.05 7.46 -0.58
N ILE A 237 -9.81 7.72 -0.99
CA ILE A 237 -8.65 6.96 -0.55
C ILE A 237 -7.99 7.73 0.60
N PRO A 238 -7.95 7.17 1.82
CA PRO A 238 -7.24 7.81 2.93
C PRO A 238 -5.75 7.95 2.60
N GLN A 239 -5.13 9.01 3.12
CA GLN A 239 -3.68 9.16 3.02
C GLN A 239 -2.99 7.97 3.67
N VAL A 240 -2.03 7.37 2.96
CA VAL A 240 -1.18 6.30 3.47
C VAL A 240 0.21 6.83 3.74
N THR A 241 0.80 6.44 4.87
CA THR A 241 2.23 6.66 5.13
C THR A 241 2.90 5.31 5.32
N GLU A 242 3.94 5.05 4.53
CA GLU A 242 4.78 3.86 4.64
C GLU A 242 6.10 4.25 5.30
N TYR A 243 6.50 3.49 6.30
CA TYR A 243 7.78 3.58 6.98
C TYR A 243 8.56 2.31 6.69
N GLU A 244 9.71 2.45 6.06
CA GLU A 244 10.52 1.33 5.62
C GLU A 244 11.92 1.41 6.20
N TRP A 245 12.42 0.32 6.77
CA TRP A 245 13.82 0.15 7.17
C TRP A 245 14.49 -0.77 6.17
N ILE A 246 15.42 -0.21 5.40
CA ILE A 246 16.05 -0.87 4.26
C ILE A 246 17.55 -1.04 4.55
N ALA A 247 18.06 -2.25 4.35
CA ALA A 247 19.46 -2.61 4.54
C ALA A 247 20.12 -3.03 3.23
N ASN A 248 21.46 -2.90 3.14
CA ASN A 248 22.19 -3.33 1.96
C ASN A 248 22.07 -4.83 1.71
N GLY A 249 21.81 -5.21 0.44
CA GLY A 249 21.81 -6.59 -0.03
C GLY A 249 20.67 -7.46 0.51
N GLU A 250 19.65 -6.85 1.09
CA GLU A 250 18.52 -7.59 1.65
C GLU A 250 17.30 -7.68 0.72
N TYR A 251 17.33 -6.96 -0.42
CA TYR A 251 16.37 -7.00 -1.54
C TYR A 251 14.96 -6.51 -1.21
N GLU A 252 14.55 -6.52 0.06
CA GLU A 252 13.28 -6.04 0.60
C GLU A 252 13.53 -5.23 1.86
N PRO A 253 12.62 -4.32 2.25
CA PRO A 253 12.67 -3.72 3.57
C PRO A 253 12.72 -4.79 4.67
N ILE A 254 13.64 -4.61 5.62
CA ILE A 254 13.71 -5.45 6.83
C ILE A 254 12.41 -5.36 7.62
N LEU A 255 11.84 -4.15 7.66
CA LEU A 255 10.53 -3.86 8.25
C LEU A 255 9.82 -2.82 7.41
N ARG A 256 8.53 -3.00 7.18
CA ARG A 256 7.60 -2.00 6.67
C ARG A 256 6.44 -1.85 7.65
N ILE A 257 6.11 -0.61 7.97
CA ILE A 257 4.91 -0.27 8.73
C ILE A 257 4.11 0.69 7.88
N SER A 258 2.87 0.31 7.56
CA SER A 258 1.93 1.18 6.85
C SER A 258 0.92 1.75 7.83
N THR A 259 0.61 3.01 7.67
CA THR A 259 -0.42 3.71 8.44
C THR A 259 -1.41 4.35 7.48
N SER A 260 -2.64 4.52 7.94
CA SER A 260 -3.68 5.22 7.20
C SER A 260 -4.27 6.34 8.06
N ALA A 261 -4.39 7.53 7.48
CA ALA A 261 -5.01 8.68 8.13
C ALA A 261 -6.48 8.76 7.75
N ALA A 262 -7.30 7.97 8.43
CA ALA A 262 -8.75 8.06 8.33
C ALA A 262 -9.31 8.93 9.46
N PHE A 263 -10.24 9.82 9.16
CA PHE A 263 -10.92 10.69 10.14
C PHE A 263 -9.97 11.57 11.00
N GLY A 264 -8.81 11.93 10.43
CA GLY A 264 -7.80 12.72 11.14
C GLY A 264 -7.02 11.95 12.21
N ASN A 265 -7.22 10.64 12.33
CA ASN A 265 -6.45 9.76 13.19
C ASN A 265 -5.59 8.85 12.32
N GLU A 266 -4.29 8.85 12.55
CA GLU A 266 -3.36 7.91 11.94
C GLU A 266 -3.41 6.58 12.71
N THR A 267 -3.65 5.49 11.99
CA THR A 267 -3.69 4.13 12.54
C THR A 267 -2.77 3.22 11.76
N VAL A 268 -2.08 2.32 12.45
CA VAL A 268 -1.28 1.27 11.81
C VAL A 268 -2.22 0.28 11.12
N THR A 269 -2.04 0.10 9.82
CA THR A 269 -2.86 -0.80 8.99
C THR A 269 -2.13 -2.09 8.64
N GLU A 270 -0.80 -2.04 8.54
CA GLU A 270 0.03 -3.21 8.24
C GLU A 270 1.38 -3.10 8.94
N VAL A 271 1.88 -4.24 9.40
CA VAL A 271 3.25 -4.42 9.85
C VAL A 271 3.79 -5.67 9.16
N SER A 272 4.74 -5.49 8.26
CA SER A 272 5.38 -6.61 7.55
C SER A 272 6.90 -6.54 7.69
N TYR A 273 7.54 -7.69 7.89
CA TYR A 273 8.99 -7.78 8.04
C TYR A 273 9.55 -8.98 7.29
N LYS A 274 10.75 -8.82 6.76
CA LYS A 274 11.48 -9.92 6.11
C LYS A 274 11.71 -11.05 7.10
N ASP A 275 11.52 -12.30 6.67
CA ASP A 275 11.61 -13.45 7.57
C ASP A 275 12.03 -14.73 6.87
N TYR A 276 12.32 -15.76 7.68
CA TYR A 276 12.49 -17.12 7.24
C TYR A 276 11.14 -17.84 7.14
N TYR A 277 11.13 -19.00 6.50
CA TYR A 277 9.92 -19.82 6.44
C TYR A 277 9.58 -20.39 7.83
N LEU A 278 8.44 -20.00 8.37
CA LEU A 278 7.94 -20.43 9.68
C LEU A 278 6.88 -21.54 9.57
N GLY A 279 6.51 -21.95 8.35
CA GLY A 279 5.44 -22.93 8.14
C GLY A 279 4.04 -22.35 8.33
N LEU A 280 3.90 -21.03 8.33
CA LEU A 280 2.62 -20.35 8.38
C LEU A 280 2.09 -20.24 6.94
N ASP A 281 0.91 -20.78 6.69
CA ASP A 281 0.25 -20.54 5.41
C ASP A 281 -0.13 -19.07 5.31
N ALA A 282 0.10 -18.49 4.12
CA ALA A 282 -0.30 -17.12 3.84
C ALA A 282 -1.83 -17.05 3.79
N SER A 283 -2.44 -16.72 4.90
CA SER A 283 -3.77 -16.13 4.92
C SER A 283 -3.55 -14.61 4.99
N LEU A 284 -3.87 -13.90 3.91
CA LEU A 284 -3.98 -12.45 3.98
C LEU A 284 -4.96 -12.13 5.11
N PRO A 285 -4.64 -11.19 6.02
CA PRO A 285 -5.64 -10.73 6.97
C PRO A 285 -6.83 -10.23 6.12
N ASP A 286 -8.02 -10.76 6.41
CA ASP A 286 -9.23 -10.29 5.76
C ASP A 286 -9.51 -8.86 6.25
N LEU A 287 -9.01 -7.89 5.50
CA LEU A 287 -9.21 -6.46 5.78
C LEU A 287 -10.63 -6.01 5.41
N LYS A 288 -11.39 -6.91 4.79
CA LYS A 288 -12.77 -6.65 4.45
C LYS A 288 -13.65 -6.73 5.69
N LEU A 289 -14.39 -5.67 5.93
CA LEU A 289 -15.46 -5.66 6.91
C LEU A 289 -16.69 -6.32 6.29
N ASP A 290 -17.11 -7.46 6.83
CA ASP A 290 -18.35 -8.10 6.39
C ASP A 290 -19.56 -7.27 6.80
N VAL A 291 -20.23 -6.72 5.78
CA VAL A 291 -21.38 -5.86 5.93
C VAL A 291 -22.49 -6.33 5.00
N SER A 292 -23.66 -6.58 5.56
CA SER A 292 -24.89 -6.69 4.79
C SER A 292 -25.81 -5.52 5.11
N TYR A 293 -26.56 -5.05 4.11
CA TYR A 293 -27.41 -3.88 4.26
C TYR A 293 -28.66 -3.99 3.40
N TYR A 294 -29.77 -3.49 3.90
CA TYR A 294 -31.06 -3.46 3.20
C TYR A 294 -32.01 -2.43 3.81
N PRO A 295 -33.04 -1.97 3.05
CA PRO A 295 -33.18 -2.13 1.61
C PRO A 295 -32.24 -1.24 0.82
N ASN A 296 -31.87 -1.67 -0.36
CA ASN A 296 -31.19 -0.86 -1.36
C ASN A 296 -31.76 -1.21 -2.76
N PRO A 297 -32.46 -0.31 -3.45
CA PRO A 297 -32.74 1.10 -3.12
C PRO A 297 -33.56 1.31 -1.85
N THR A 298 -33.39 2.50 -1.25
CA THR A 298 -34.12 2.91 -0.04
C THR A 298 -34.87 4.23 -0.23
N ALA A 299 -36.05 4.36 0.40
CA ALA A 299 -36.72 5.65 0.52
C ALA A 299 -36.10 6.51 1.63
N ASP A 300 -35.91 5.94 2.82
CA ASP A 300 -35.54 6.74 3.99
C ASP A 300 -34.53 6.09 4.92
N LYS A 301 -34.44 4.74 4.95
CA LYS A 301 -33.70 4.02 6.01
C LYS A 301 -33.01 2.80 5.45
N VAL A 302 -31.76 2.59 5.89
CA VAL A 302 -30.98 1.39 5.57
C VAL A 302 -30.55 0.76 6.87
N GLN A 303 -30.84 -0.52 7.04
CA GLN A 303 -30.35 -1.31 8.16
C GLN A 303 -29.03 -1.95 7.78
N PHE A 304 -28.04 -1.83 8.66
CA PHE A 304 -26.72 -2.45 8.50
C PHE A 304 -26.57 -3.61 9.47
N MET A 305 -26.06 -4.73 8.98
CA MET A 305 -25.54 -5.83 9.80
C MET A 305 -24.03 -5.86 9.58
N ILE A 306 -23.26 -5.57 10.63
CA ILE A 306 -21.82 -5.36 10.57
C ILE A 306 -21.15 -6.49 11.37
N GLU A 307 -20.13 -7.10 10.81
CA GLU A 307 -19.27 -8.03 11.54
C GLU A 307 -18.66 -7.32 12.76
N GLY A 308 -18.76 -7.94 13.94
CA GLY A 308 -18.39 -7.31 15.20
C GLY A 308 -19.51 -6.47 15.80
N ASN A 309 -19.18 -5.59 16.75
CA ASN A 309 -20.19 -4.88 17.51
C ASN A 309 -20.49 -3.47 16.98
N SER A 310 -19.56 -2.82 16.27
CA SER A 310 -19.75 -1.46 15.75
C SER A 310 -18.72 -1.09 14.69
N ALA A 311 -19.10 -0.14 13.83
CA ALA A 311 -18.19 0.52 12.88
C ALA A 311 -18.41 2.05 12.91
N PHE A 312 -17.39 2.80 12.60
CA PHE A 312 -17.55 4.21 12.19
C PHE A 312 -18.01 4.25 10.74
N PHE A 313 -18.85 5.22 10.39
CA PHE A 313 -19.33 5.39 9.03
C PHE A 313 -19.18 6.82 8.55
N GLU A 314 -19.03 6.98 7.25
CA GLU A 314 -19.17 8.23 6.51
C GLU A 314 -20.15 8.03 5.34
N ILE A 315 -21.06 8.98 5.15
CA ILE A 315 -21.87 9.09 3.95
C ILE A 315 -21.19 10.09 3.02
N ILE A 316 -20.90 9.64 1.82
CA ILE A 316 -20.11 10.37 0.84
C ILE A 316 -20.95 10.54 -0.42
N THR A 317 -20.97 11.75 -0.97
CA THR A 317 -21.59 12.02 -2.28
C THR A 317 -20.75 11.46 -3.42
N VAL A 318 -21.32 11.31 -4.61
CA VAL A 318 -20.57 10.90 -5.80
C VAL A 318 -19.44 11.88 -6.20
N GLN A 319 -19.42 13.08 -5.65
CA GLN A 319 -18.35 14.07 -5.82
C GLN A 319 -17.22 13.91 -4.80
N GLY A 320 -17.33 12.93 -3.87
CA GLY A 320 -16.35 12.69 -2.81
C GLY A 320 -16.52 13.57 -1.57
N GLU A 321 -17.63 14.31 -1.45
CA GLU A 321 -17.91 15.15 -0.28
C GLU A 321 -18.50 14.30 0.85
N VAL A 322 -17.89 14.32 2.04
CA VAL A 322 -18.45 13.71 3.25
C VAL A 322 -19.56 14.58 3.80
N ILE A 323 -20.79 14.10 3.72
CA ILE A 323 -21.99 14.85 4.17
C ILE A 323 -22.48 14.45 5.55
N ARG A 324 -22.08 13.28 6.04
CA ARG A 324 -22.41 12.80 7.38
C ARG A 324 -21.41 11.74 7.84
N SER A 325 -21.07 11.75 9.11
CA SER A 325 -20.27 10.71 9.77
C SER A 325 -20.85 10.37 11.13
N GLY A 326 -20.51 9.19 11.64
CA GLY A 326 -20.96 8.74 12.96
C GLY A 326 -20.51 7.34 13.27
N LYS A 327 -21.18 6.73 14.27
CA LYS A 327 -20.96 5.34 14.66
C LYS A 327 -22.25 4.56 14.51
N LEU A 328 -22.17 3.37 13.92
CA LEU A 328 -23.23 2.38 13.83
C LEU A 328 -22.86 1.15 14.66
N ASN A 329 -23.79 0.65 15.43
CA ASN A 329 -23.68 -0.67 16.03
C ASN A 329 -24.30 -1.70 15.09
N SER A 330 -23.96 -2.96 15.26
CA SER A 330 -24.57 -4.05 14.48
C SER A 330 -26.08 -4.01 14.63
N SER A 331 -26.79 -4.03 13.50
CA SER A 331 -28.27 -3.91 13.38
C SER A 331 -28.83 -2.49 13.55
N ASP A 332 -27.99 -1.47 13.64
CA ASP A 332 -28.48 -0.08 13.64
C ASP A 332 -29.08 0.30 12.29
N ILE A 333 -29.97 1.28 12.33
CA ILE A 333 -30.64 1.83 11.16
C ILE A 333 -30.04 3.20 10.84
N LEU A 334 -29.44 3.34 9.68
CA LEU A 334 -29.00 4.60 9.14
C LEU A 334 -30.19 5.36 8.54
N ASN A 335 -30.51 6.52 9.10
CA ASN A 335 -31.56 7.38 8.57
C ASN A 335 -31.00 8.26 7.43
N MET A 336 -31.64 8.20 6.27
CA MET A 336 -31.29 8.96 5.07
C MET A 336 -32.46 9.87 4.60
N GLU A 337 -33.51 10.05 5.42
CA GLU A 337 -34.74 10.77 5.09
C GLU A 337 -34.47 12.22 4.62
N ASP A 338 -33.51 12.88 5.24
CA ASP A 338 -33.11 14.27 4.94
C ASP A 338 -32.16 14.42 3.74
N LEU A 339 -31.72 13.30 3.16
CA LEU A 339 -30.85 13.33 1.99
C LEU A 339 -31.66 13.38 0.68
N PRO A 340 -31.21 14.15 -0.32
CA PRO A 340 -31.81 14.14 -1.64
C PRO A 340 -31.82 12.76 -2.30
N THR A 341 -32.74 12.53 -3.21
CA THR A 341 -32.70 11.36 -4.11
C THR A 341 -31.37 11.34 -4.86
N GLY A 342 -30.67 10.21 -4.86
CA GLY A 342 -29.35 10.11 -5.46
C GLY A 342 -28.55 8.88 -5.02
N TYR A 343 -27.31 8.85 -5.48
CA TYR A 343 -26.34 7.81 -5.11
C TYR A 343 -25.43 8.31 -4.01
N TYR A 344 -25.20 7.46 -3.04
CA TYR A 344 -24.33 7.72 -1.92
C TYR A 344 -23.40 6.53 -1.71
N LEU A 345 -22.19 6.80 -1.25
CA LEU A 345 -21.27 5.78 -0.74
C LEU A 345 -21.30 5.85 0.77
N VAL A 346 -21.49 4.71 1.42
CA VAL A 346 -21.32 4.59 2.87
C VAL A 346 -20.04 3.81 3.11
N GLN A 347 -19.03 4.52 3.58
CA GLN A 347 -17.76 3.92 3.98
C GLN A 347 -17.83 3.56 5.46
N LEU A 348 -17.40 2.33 5.80
CA LEU A 348 -17.44 1.80 7.15
C LEU A 348 -16.06 1.33 7.57
N TYR A 349 -15.72 1.55 8.84
CA TYR A 349 -14.44 1.17 9.44
C TYR A 349 -14.64 0.52 10.80
N SER A 350 -14.00 -0.61 11.02
CA SER A 350 -13.98 -1.31 12.32
C SER A 350 -12.58 -1.87 12.57
N GLY A 351 -11.78 -1.16 13.37
CA GLY A 351 -10.36 -1.46 13.52
C GLY A 351 -9.62 -1.28 12.19
N ILE A 352 -8.94 -2.33 11.73
CA ILE A 352 -8.23 -2.35 10.45
C ILE A 352 -9.12 -2.73 9.26
N LYS A 353 -10.33 -3.25 9.52
CA LYS A 353 -11.27 -3.68 8.49
C LYS A 353 -12.08 -2.50 7.96
N SER A 354 -12.33 -2.47 6.66
CA SER A 354 -13.16 -1.46 6.02
C SER A 354 -14.12 -2.08 5.00
N ALA A 355 -15.20 -1.34 4.71
CA ALA A 355 -16.11 -1.63 3.61
C ALA A 355 -16.62 -0.32 3.01
N ILE A 356 -16.86 -0.32 1.71
CA ILE A 356 -17.59 0.75 1.01
C ILE A 356 -18.82 0.13 0.39
N VAL A 357 -19.99 0.66 0.71
CA VAL A 357 -21.27 0.16 0.20
C VAL A 357 -22.05 1.24 -0.54
N PRO A 358 -22.48 1.00 -1.78
CA PRO A 358 -23.30 1.92 -2.53
C PRO A 358 -24.75 1.89 -2.04
N ILE A 359 -25.35 3.07 -1.83
CA ILE A 359 -26.75 3.22 -1.45
C ILE A 359 -27.48 4.07 -2.49
N ILE A 360 -28.61 3.57 -2.97
CA ILE A 360 -29.51 4.28 -3.89
C ILE A 360 -30.66 4.83 -3.05
N LYS A 361 -30.71 6.15 -2.89
CA LYS A 361 -31.81 6.88 -2.26
C LYS A 361 -32.84 7.26 -3.31
N GLN A 362 -34.10 6.83 -3.10
CA GLN A 362 -35.26 7.16 -3.96
C GLN A 362 -36.09 8.28 -3.40
#